data_37b71b62407665fe4f77653408e531ea
#
_entry.id   37b71b62407665fe4f77653408e531ea
#
_cell.length_a   1.000
_cell.length_b   1.000
_cell.length_c   1.000
_cell.angle_alpha   90.00
_cell.angle_beta   90.00
_cell.angle_gamma   90.00
#
_symmetry.space_group_name_H-M   'P 1'
#
loop_
_entity.id
_entity.type
_entity.pdbx_description
1 polymer ?
#
loop_
_entity_poly.entity_id
_entity_poly.type
_entity_poly.pdbx_seq_one_letter_code
_entity_poly.pdbx_strand_id
1 'polypeptide(L)'
;IVVIDDNCEALGSTWSKKSLGNQFDMCAWSFDNGKSITTGEGGMITTNNKKFYNYCTQYKDHGHENNPKFPRGRDTHKIYGFNYRVSEIVGAIGLIQLRKLKKVIKNNSIRYKIYEKIIKKFPEVNLRKIPKVRISYVYRNLVQYFKLLL
;
A
#
# COMPACT_ATOMS: atom_id res chain seq x y z
N ILE A 1 6.95 -10.50 -18.94
CA ILE A 1 6.27 -10.83 -17.66
C ILE A 1 5.84 -9.51 -17.04
N VAL A 2 4.56 -9.39 -16.62
CA VAL A 2 4.06 -8.27 -15.83
C VAL A 2 4.32 -8.57 -14.36
N VAL A 3 4.87 -7.58 -13.64
CA VAL A 3 5.16 -7.70 -12.20
C VAL A 3 4.22 -6.78 -11.43
N ILE A 4 3.47 -7.36 -10.51
CA ILE A 4 2.61 -6.63 -9.57
C ILE A 4 3.24 -6.73 -8.19
N ASP A 5 3.57 -5.59 -7.60
CA ASP A 5 4.18 -5.49 -6.28
C ASP A 5 3.11 -5.29 -5.21
N ASP A 6 3.00 -6.23 -4.27
CA ASP A 6 2.09 -6.10 -3.13
C ASP A 6 2.76 -5.34 -1.99
N ASN A 7 2.45 -4.05 -1.90
CA ASN A 7 2.95 -3.15 -0.86
C ASN A 7 1.90 -2.81 0.21
N CYS A 8 0.90 -3.67 0.39
CA CYS A 8 -0.17 -3.42 1.36
C CYS A 8 0.32 -3.25 2.81
N GLU A 9 1.53 -3.75 3.13
CA GLU A 9 2.19 -3.58 4.43
C GLU A 9 3.42 -2.65 4.39
N ALA A 10 3.74 -2.08 3.23
CA ALA A 10 5.02 -1.42 2.99
C ALA A 10 4.92 0.08 2.67
N LEU A 11 3.78 0.71 2.98
CA LEU A 11 3.57 2.12 2.67
C LEU A 11 4.64 3.02 3.33
N GLY A 12 5.30 3.85 2.51
CA GLY A 12 6.40 4.70 2.93
C GLY A 12 7.76 4.03 2.97
N SER A 13 7.85 2.75 2.60
CA SER A 13 9.12 2.04 2.47
C SER A 13 9.85 2.44 1.20
N THR A 14 11.18 2.25 1.22
CA THR A 14 12.05 2.56 0.08
C THR A 14 12.97 1.38 -0.23
N TRP A 15 13.27 1.19 -1.50
CA TRP A 15 14.29 0.29 -2.00
C TRP A 15 15.33 1.08 -2.77
N SER A 16 16.62 0.93 -2.45
CA SER A 16 17.72 1.68 -3.08
C SER A 16 17.45 3.20 -3.14
N LYS A 17 16.92 3.78 -2.05
CA LYS A 17 16.53 5.19 -1.90
C LYS A 17 15.34 5.65 -2.77
N LYS A 18 14.70 4.75 -3.50
CA LYS A 18 13.48 5.04 -4.27
C LYS A 18 12.26 4.57 -3.49
N SER A 19 11.18 5.33 -3.51
CA SER A 19 9.91 4.89 -2.93
C SER A 19 9.42 3.63 -3.63
N LEU A 20 8.88 2.69 -2.87
CA LEU A 20 8.12 1.58 -3.46
C LEU A 20 6.90 2.12 -4.20
N GLY A 21 6.37 1.33 -5.14
CA GLY A 21 5.21 1.71 -5.94
C GLY A 21 5.52 2.26 -7.33
N ASN A 22 6.79 2.57 -7.63
CA ASN A 22 7.22 3.07 -8.94
C ASN A 22 8.27 2.20 -9.63
N GLN A 23 8.53 0.99 -9.11
CA GLN A 23 9.66 0.16 -9.55
C GLN A 23 9.22 -1.02 -10.41
N PHE A 24 7.92 -1.34 -10.39
CA PHE A 24 7.32 -2.44 -11.12
C PHE A 24 6.17 -1.93 -12.00
N ASP A 25 5.53 -2.84 -12.73
CA ASP A 25 4.46 -2.49 -13.67
C ASP A 25 3.22 -1.92 -12.95
N MET A 26 2.88 -2.52 -11.82
CA MET A 26 1.82 -2.05 -10.92
C MET A 26 2.20 -2.29 -9.47
N CYS A 27 1.62 -1.53 -8.57
CA CYS A 27 1.76 -1.72 -7.15
C CYS A 27 0.41 -1.59 -6.44
N ALA A 28 0.10 -2.51 -5.53
CA ALA A 28 -1.10 -2.50 -4.70
C ALA A 28 -0.80 -1.95 -3.30
N TRP A 29 -1.73 -1.15 -2.77
CA TRP A 29 -1.71 -0.54 -1.45
C TRP A 29 -3.00 -0.79 -0.71
N SER A 30 -2.94 -0.93 0.61
CA SER A 30 -4.10 -1.08 1.47
C SER A 30 -4.22 0.08 2.45
N PHE A 31 -5.46 0.51 2.68
CA PHE A 31 -5.85 1.51 3.68
C PHE A 31 -6.89 0.97 4.66
N ASP A 32 -6.93 -0.35 4.83
CA ASP A 32 -7.72 -1.03 5.85
C ASP A 32 -7.41 -0.47 7.25
N ASN A 33 -8.30 -0.70 8.21
CA ASN A 33 -8.22 -0.15 9.56
C ASN A 33 -6.95 -0.56 10.31
N GLY A 34 -6.36 -1.71 9.94
CA GLY A 34 -5.12 -2.25 10.49
C GLY A 34 -3.84 -1.57 10.01
N LYS A 35 -3.86 -0.76 8.96
CA LYS A 35 -2.65 -0.23 8.31
C LYS A 35 -2.04 0.98 9.01
N SER A 36 -0.80 1.32 8.63
CA SER A 36 -0.06 2.46 9.20
C SER A 36 -0.79 3.80 9.06
N ILE A 37 -1.50 3.98 7.95
CA ILE A 37 -2.55 4.99 7.77
C ILE A 37 -3.78 4.28 7.23
N THR A 38 -4.95 4.76 7.59
CA THR A 38 -6.20 4.07 7.27
C THR A 38 -7.28 5.03 6.81
N THR A 39 -8.18 4.53 5.98
CA THR A 39 -9.43 5.19 5.61
C THR A 39 -10.66 4.44 6.14
N GLY A 40 -10.46 3.53 7.12
CA GLY A 40 -11.41 2.52 7.55
C GLY A 40 -11.28 1.30 6.66
N GLU A 41 -11.77 1.42 5.45
CA GLU A 41 -11.56 0.48 4.34
C GLU A 41 -11.07 1.25 3.12
N GLY A 42 -10.27 0.60 2.27
CA GLY A 42 -9.80 1.19 1.03
C GLY A 42 -8.50 0.58 0.51
N GLY A 43 -8.20 0.91 -0.74
CA GLY A 43 -6.97 0.50 -1.39
C GLY A 43 -6.64 1.41 -2.57
N MET A 44 -5.45 1.24 -3.11
CA MET A 44 -4.98 2.01 -4.25
C MET A 44 -4.08 1.14 -5.12
N ILE A 45 -4.15 1.36 -6.41
CA ILE A 45 -3.16 0.86 -7.37
C ILE A 45 -2.38 2.04 -7.92
N THR A 46 -1.06 1.91 -7.95
CA THR A 46 -0.17 2.85 -8.63
C THR A 46 0.52 2.19 -9.81
N THR A 47 0.65 2.91 -10.91
CA THR A 47 1.35 2.47 -12.12
C THR A 47 1.81 3.67 -12.94
N ASN A 48 2.95 3.53 -13.62
CA ASN A 48 3.41 4.47 -14.63
C ASN A 48 2.98 4.08 -16.06
N ASN A 49 2.34 2.91 -16.21
CA ASN A 49 1.87 2.42 -17.50
C ASN A 49 0.44 2.88 -17.78
N LYS A 50 0.28 3.73 -18.79
CA LYS A 50 -1.03 4.29 -19.19
C LYS A 50 -2.07 3.21 -19.54
N LYS A 51 -1.65 2.09 -20.13
CA LYS A 51 -2.54 0.98 -20.48
C LYS A 51 -3.11 0.33 -19.22
N PHE A 52 -2.26 0.06 -18.21
CA PHE A 52 -2.71 -0.49 -16.93
C PHE A 52 -3.56 0.50 -16.14
N TYR A 53 -3.19 1.78 -16.15
CA TYR A 53 -4.00 2.83 -15.53
C TYR A 53 -5.42 2.86 -16.11
N ASN A 54 -5.54 2.89 -17.45
CA ASN A 54 -6.85 2.92 -18.11
C ASN A 54 -7.66 1.66 -17.79
N TYR A 55 -7.02 0.48 -17.84
CA TYR A 55 -7.69 -0.78 -17.49
C TYR A 55 -8.22 -0.76 -16.05
N CYS A 56 -7.38 -0.42 -15.08
CA CYS A 56 -7.77 -0.34 -13.67
C CYS A 56 -8.88 0.69 -13.43
N THR A 57 -8.83 1.84 -14.12
CA THR A 57 -9.85 2.88 -14.02
C THR A 57 -11.20 2.40 -14.51
N GLN A 58 -11.24 1.67 -15.60
CA GLN A 58 -12.47 1.06 -16.12
C GLN A 58 -12.95 -0.09 -15.21
N TYR A 59 -12.04 -0.98 -14.84
CA TYR A 59 -12.35 -2.17 -14.04
C TYR A 59 -13.00 -1.81 -12.68
N LYS A 60 -12.47 -0.79 -11.99
CA LYS A 60 -13.01 -0.33 -10.70
C LYS A 60 -14.38 0.34 -10.81
N ASP A 61 -14.84 0.65 -12.01
CA ASP A 61 -16.06 1.41 -12.27
C ASP A 61 -16.94 0.74 -13.34
N HIS A 62 -17.32 -0.51 -13.10
CA HIS A 62 -18.21 -1.30 -13.95
C HIS A 62 -17.78 -1.42 -15.41
N GLY A 63 -16.53 -1.15 -15.76
CA GLY A 63 -16.03 -1.18 -17.12
C GLY A 63 -16.25 0.12 -17.91
N HIS A 64 -16.75 1.17 -17.28
CA HIS A 64 -16.96 2.48 -17.94
C HIS A 64 -15.67 3.04 -18.54
N GLU A 65 -15.70 3.42 -19.81
CA GLU A 65 -14.57 4.07 -20.48
C GLU A 65 -14.32 5.50 -19.99
N ASN A 66 -15.31 6.10 -19.31
CA ASN A 66 -15.26 7.48 -18.82
C ASN A 66 -14.98 8.48 -19.96
N ASN A 67 -15.59 8.25 -21.12
CA ASN A 67 -15.43 9.11 -22.28
C ASN A 67 -16.15 10.44 -22.07
N PRO A 68 -15.44 11.59 -22.04
CA PRO A 68 -16.05 12.89 -21.77
C PRO A 68 -17.05 13.37 -22.83
N LYS A 69 -17.11 12.71 -23.99
CA LYS A 69 -18.06 13.03 -25.07
C LYS A 69 -19.46 12.51 -24.79
N PHE A 70 -19.63 11.61 -23.82
CA PHE A 70 -20.90 11.00 -23.46
C PHE A 70 -21.22 11.20 -22.00
N PRO A 71 -22.49 11.43 -21.62
CA PRO A 71 -22.89 11.35 -20.23
C PRO A 71 -22.72 9.90 -19.74
N ARG A 72 -22.45 9.73 -18.45
CA ARG A 72 -22.16 8.42 -17.83
C ARG A 72 -23.17 7.32 -18.21
N GLY A 73 -24.45 7.63 -18.28
CA GLY A 73 -25.48 6.65 -18.64
C GLY A 73 -25.49 6.21 -20.11
N ARG A 74 -24.67 6.83 -20.97
CA ARG A 74 -24.46 6.48 -22.38
C ARG A 74 -23.01 6.11 -22.70
N ASP A 75 -22.18 5.98 -21.68
CA ASP A 75 -20.79 5.58 -21.84
C ASP A 75 -20.67 4.12 -22.23
N THR A 76 -19.63 3.81 -22.99
CA THR A 76 -19.37 2.46 -23.46
C THR A 76 -18.58 1.65 -22.43
N HIS A 77 -18.74 0.31 -22.47
CA HIS A 77 -18.08 -0.63 -21.60
C HIS A 77 -17.34 -1.66 -22.46
N LYS A 78 -16.01 -1.56 -22.54
CA LYS A 78 -15.18 -2.50 -23.31
C LYS A 78 -14.68 -3.67 -22.50
N ILE A 79 -14.75 -3.56 -21.18
CA ILE A 79 -14.32 -4.63 -20.26
C ILE A 79 -15.39 -4.85 -19.20
N TYR A 80 -15.40 -6.03 -18.61
CA TYR A 80 -16.14 -6.27 -17.37
C TYR A 80 -15.45 -5.55 -16.23
N GLY A 81 -16.24 -5.04 -15.28
CA GLY A 81 -15.73 -4.33 -14.10
C GLY A 81 -16.70 -4.41 -12.94
N PHE A 82 -16.23 -3.97 -11.78
CA PHE A 82 -16.98 -4.01 -10.53
C PHE A 82 -17.14 -2.61 -9.94
N ASN A 83 -17.89 -2.49 -8.88
CA ASN A 83 -17.97 -1.25 -8.12
C ASN A 83 -16.90 -1.24 -7.02
N TYR A 84 -15.70 -0.81 -7.38
CA TYR A 84 -14.60 -0.55 -6.45
C TYR A 84 -14.29 0.95 -6.36
N ARG A 85 -15.31 1.78 -6.56
CA ARG A 85 -15.16 3.23 -6.41
C ARG A 85 -14.97 3.60 -4.94
N VAL A 86 -14.07 4.54 -4.72
CA VAL A 86 -13.87 5.17 -3.42
C VAL A 86 -14.79 6.38 -3.32
N SER A 87 -15.47 6.55 -2.18
CA SER A 87 -16.28 7.73 -1.92
C SER A 87 -15.41 8.97 -1.61
N GLU A 88 -15.95 10.16 -1.84
CA GLU A 88 -15.28 11.42 -1.50
C GLU A 88 -14.91 11.51 -0.01
N ILE A 89 -15.71 10.91 0.88
CA ILE A 89 -15.42 10.86 2.33
C ILE A 89 -14.14 10.08 2.57
N VAL A 90 -14.01 8.89 1.99
CA VAL A 90 -12.82 8.03 2.11
C VAL A 90 -11.60 8.73 1.49
N GLY A 91 -11.79 9.41 0.36
CA GLY A 91 -10.75 10.22 -0.28
C GLY A 91 -10.24 11.36 0.61
N ALA A 92 -11.15 12.09 1.24
CA ALA A 92 -10.82 13.18 2.17
C ALA A 92 -10.05 12.67 3.41
N ILE A 93 -10.49 11.56 4.00
CA ILE A 93 -9.77 10.91 5.11
C ILE A 93 -8.37 10.51 4.65
N GLY A 94 -8.24 9.87 3.48
CA GLY A 94 -6.97 9.43 2.92
C GLY A 94 -5.97 10.57 2.74
N LEU A 95 -6.40 11.73 2.22
CA LEU A 95 -5.55 12.91 2.08
C LEU A 95 -4.99 13.41 3.43
N ILE A 96 -5.83 13.45 4.47
CA ILE A 96 -5.40 13.85 5.82
C ILE A 96 -4.44 12.82 6.40
N GLN A 97 -4.68 11.53 6.21
CA GLN A 97 -3.80 10.47 6.67
C GLN A 97 -2.44 10.49 5.96
N LEU A 98 -2.41 10.73 4.65
CA LEU A 98 -1.15 10.88 3.89
C LEU A 98 -0.30 12.04 4.41
N ARG A 99 -0.89 13.16 4.79
CA ARG A 99 -0.17 14.28 5.42
C ARG A 99 0.52 13.88 6.74
N LYS A 100 -0.04 12.92 7.47
CA LYS A 100 0.53 12.40 8.73
C LYS A 100 1.59 11.32 8.50
N LEU A 101 1.71 10.75 7.30
CA LEU A 101 2.53 9.57 7.02
C LEU A 101 3.98 9.71 7.50
N LYS A 102 4.65 10.84 7.24
CA LYS A 102 6.04 11.07 7.70
C LYS A 102 6.19 10.95 9.21
N LYS A 103 5.24 11.48 9.98
CA LYS A 103 5.21 11.39 11.45
C LYS A 103 4.98 9.95 11.90
N VAL A 104 4.06 9.23 11.26
CA VAL A 104 3.78 7.82 11.55
C VAL A 104 5.02 6.97 11.31
N ILE A 105 5.69 7.13 10.17
CA ILE A 105 6.94 6.44 9.84
C ILE A 105 8.01 6.68 10.90
N LYS A 106 8.23 7.95 11.26
CA LYS A 106 9.21 8.31 12.30
C LYS A 106 8.92 7.62 13.62
N ASN A 107 7.68 7.68 14.09
CA ASN A 107 7.27 7.05 15.34
C ASN A 107 7.43 5.53 15.31
N ASN A 108 7.04 4.89 14.22
CA ASN A 108 7.19 3.44 14.06
C ASN A 108 8.68 3.03 14.03
N SER A 109 9.54 3.83 13.38
CA SER A 109 10.98 3.59 13.38
C SER A 109 11.60 3.69 14.78
N ILE A 110 11.13 4.62 15.62
CA ILE A 110 11.57 4.73 17.03
C ILE A 110 11.15 3.50 17.82
N ARG A 111 9.86 3.10 17.70
CA ARG A 111 9.34 1.89 18.36
C ARG A 111 10.11 0.64 17.94
N TYR A 112 10.37 0.49 16.63
CA TYR A 112 11.16 -0.63 16.12
C TYR A 112 12.52 -0.73 16.81
N LYS A 113 13.26 0.37 16.91
CA LYS A 113 14.59 0.39 17.59
C LYS A 113 14.50 0.00 19.05
N ILE A 114 13.43 0.36 19.76
CA ILE A 114 13.20 -0.06 21.15
C ILE A 114 12.99 -1.57 21.21
N TYR A 115 12.08 -2.11 20.39
CA TYR A 115 11.84 -3.56 20.33
C TYR A 115 13.09 -4.33 19.91
N GLU A 116 13.83 -3.84 18.93
CA GLU A 116 15.10 -4.45 18.51
C GLU A 116 16.10 -4.59 19.67
N LYS A 117 16.23 -3.55 20.50
CA LYS A 117 17.10 -3.58 21.69
C LYS A 117 16.62 -4.61 22.73
N ILE A 118 15.31 -4.74 22.93
CA ILE A 118 14.72 -5.69 23.86
C ILE A 118 14.94 -7.13 23.35
N ILE A 119 14.58 -7.38 22.09
CA ILE A 119 14.63 -8.72 21.50
C ILE A 119 16.08 -9.26 21.44
N LYS A 120 17.07 -8.40 21.19
CA LYS A 120 18.49 -8.80 21.22
C LYS A 120 18.96 -9.39 22.56
N LYS A 121 18.19 -9.25 23.66
CA LYS A 121 18.46 -9.87 24.96
C LYS A 121 17.99 -11.32 25.04
N PHE A 122 17.24 -11.78 24.06
CA PHE A 122 16.64 -13.12 24.01
C PHE A 122 17.23 -13.88 22.81
N PRO A 123 18.28 -14.69 22.98
CA PRO A 123 18.98 -15.37 21.89
C PRO A 123 18.10 -16.37 21.14
N GLU A 124 17.04 -16.86 21.75
CA GLU A 124 16.04 -17.74 21.17
C GLU A 124 15.10 -17.04 20.17
N VAL A 125 15.08 -15.70 20.18
CA VAL A 125 14.22 -14.91 19.28
C VAL A 125 15.03 -14.32 18.15
N ASN A 126 14.67 -14.70 16.93
CA ASN A 126 15.32 -14.18 15.73
C ASN A 126 14.53 -12.99 15.16
N LEU A 127 15.19 -11.86 15.03
CA LEU A 127 14.67 -10.74 14.24
C LEU A 127 14.66 -11.10 12.77
N ARG A 128 13.66 -10.61 12.04
CA ARG A 128 13.64 -10.69 10.59
C ARG A 128 14.95 -10.15 10.01
N LYS A 129 15.59 -10.94 9.13
CA LYS A 129 16.77 -10.49 8.41
C LYS A 129 16.39 -9.35 7.44
N ILE A 130 17.01 -8.21 7.64
CA ILE A 130 16.85 -7.06 6.76
C ILE A 130 17.90 -7.18 5.65
N PRO A 131 17.53 -7.19 4.36
CA PRO A 131 18.49 -7.17 3.27
C PRO A 131 19.48 -5.99 3.42
N LYS A 132 20.75 -6.19 3.05
CA LYS A 132 21.78 -5.13 3.13
C LYS A 132 21.50 -3.92 2.23
N VAL A 133 20.57 -4.02 1.30
CA VAL A 133 20.06 -2.90 0.50
C VAL A 133 19.28 -1.97 1.43
N ARG A 134 19.56 -0.68 1.37
CA ARG A 134 18.90 0.33 2.23
C ARG A 134 17.39 0.30 2.00
N ILE A 135 16.69 -0.36 2.90
CA ILE A 135 15.24 -0.38 3.00
C ILE A 135 14.91 0.45 4.24
N SER A 136 14.12 1.51 4.09
CA SER A 136 13.48 2.13 5.24
C SER A 136 12.14 1.44 5.46
N TYR A 137 11.91 0.93 6.65
CA TYR A 137 10.71 0.19 7.00
C TYR A 137 9.70 1.05 7.74
N VAL A 138 8.45 0.89 7.36
CA VAL A 138 7.32 1.23 8.21
C VAL A 138 6.76 -0.09 8.71
N TYR A 139 6.99 -0.42 9.98
CA TYR A 139 6.51 -1.68 10.53
C TYR A 139 5.51 -1.47 11.65
N ARG A 140 4.34 -2.11 11.48
CA ARG A 140 3.36 -2.33 12.56
C ARG A 140 3.45 -3.76 13.12
N ASN A 141 3.95 -4.72 12.36
CA ASN A 141 3.81 -6.15 12.66
C ASN A 141 5.14 -6.83 13.00
N LEU A 142 5.83 -6.37 14.05
CA LEU A 142 6.91 -7.16 14.65
C LEU A 142 6.40 -8.43 15.36
N VAL A 143 5.12 -8.45 15.73
CA VAL A 143 4.53 -9.49 16.59
C VAL A 143 3.88 -10.62 15.80
N GLN A 144 3.65 -10.51 14.49
CA GLN A 144 3.00 -11.58 13.72
C GLN A 144 3.90 -12.76 13.36
N TYR A 145 5.19 -12.74 13.69
CA TYR A 145 6.11 -13.84 13.38
C TYR A 145 6.81 -14.40 14.63
N PHE A 146 6.16 -14.39 15.79
CA PHE A 146 6.51 -15.31 16.84
C PHE A 146 5.93 -16.68 16.49
N LYS A 147 6.64 -17.49 15.73
CA LYS A 147 6.46 -18.92 15.76
C LYS A 147 7.08 -19.38 17.08
N LEU A 148 6.27 -19.49 18.11
CA LEU A 148 6.58 -20.33 19.25
C LEU A 148 6.81 -21.73 18.69
N LEU A 149 8.05 -22.13 18.56
CA LEU A 149 8.44 -23.53 18.48
C LEU A 149 8.32 -24.04 19.92
N LEU A 150 7.16 -24.59 20.26
CA LEU A 150 7.02 -25.54 21.34
C LEU A 150 7.47 -26.90 20.85
#